data_96cad73ad3221623c086c7beac73a0d0
#
_entry.id   96cad73ad3221623c086c7beac73a0d0
#
_cell.length_a   1.000
_cell.length_b   1.000
_cell.length_c   1.000
_cell.angle_alpha   90.00
_cell.angle_beta   90.00
_cell.angle_gamma   90.00
#
_symmetry.space_group_name_H-M   'P 1'
#
loop_
_entity.id
_entity.type
_entity.pdbx_description
1 polymer ?
#
loop_
_entity_poly.entity_id
_entity_poly.type
_entity_poly.pdbx_seq_one_letter_code
_entity_poly.pdbx_strand_id
1 'polypeptide(L)'
;MSTNPTSTPENPAAPETKTTLGAEPSRPEQPAPTVHRYTAPDADRQRGSEYAEVLAYETQQRKNAADRRIGRGKHHAGHHGEPDGGGSLPGPHPKERPSNRHGKPFGHRLDHDCGLDDTRRALADSIANRASDLTEILRAIHAHPETAYRERFASSTLVEAVRTAHPDLTVTHPAFGIDTAFAVELTSADYDPEKHRTIAILSEYDALPGIGHGCGHNVIATAGLGAFLALADTLAATPDAFSGRVLYYGTPAEESEAGKELMARAGAFDSVDAAIMVHPYFMDVADQAWLGRRECRVTYTGVSAHASSHPFMGRNALDAASLAYQGLGLLRQQIPGSDRIHAIIDRGGEAPNLIPATASLHINIRSKHAPTLRALSRRVEEVLRGAALMAGVSAEVTWDGSPMTMPVRTNGPLLKRWVASQRAVGRHPYPPGTVSDTLAASTDFGNVSLRVPGIHPLIGIAPEGTGMHTEQFALAANTPEAVAGALDAAFGLAFVAVDYLVDDELARVVRTHFEEAGGAVDVEGYFAG
;
A
#
# COMPACT_ATOMS: atom_id res chain seq x y z
N MET A 1 35.01 -56.47 48.73
CA MET A 1 36.24 -55.64 48.66
C MET A 1 35.91 -54.62 47.56
N SER A 2 35.40 -53.46 47.96
CA SER A 2 36.13 -52.19 48.18
C SER A 2 36.90 -51.77 46.91
N THR A 3 36.47 -50.79 46.20
CA THR A 3 36.84 -49.40 46.42
C THR A 3 36.13 -48.43 45.51
N ASN A 4 35.85 -47.30 46.05
CA ASN A 4 35.10 -46.15 45.66
C ASN A 4 35.90 -45.16 44.74
N PRO A 5 35.33 -44.05 44.35
CA PRO A 5 35.40 -43.45 43.03
C PRO A 5 36.29 -42.19 42.96
N THR A 6 36.64 -41.80 41.76
CA THR A 6 37.39 -40.54 41.51
C THR A 6 36.44 -39.44 41.08
N SER A 7 36.51 -38.35 41.83
CA SER A 7 35.87 -37.07 41.61
C SER A 7 36.40 -36.37 40.38
N THR A 8 35.49 -35.85 39.54
CA THR A 8 35.78 -34.84 38.53
C THR A 8 35.68 -33.43 39.12
N PRO A 9 36.53 -32.48 38.72
CA PRO A 9 36.51 -31.13 39.26
C PRO A 9 35.42 -30.28 38.61
N GLU A 10 34.73 -29.52 39.46
CA GLU A 10 33.78 -28.46 39.06
C GLU A 10 34.50 -27.35 38.30
N ASN A 11 33.89 -26.95 37.18
CA ASN A 11 34.29 -25.82 36.38
C ASN A 11 33.55 -24.56 36.91
N PRO A 12 34.23 -23.43 37.20
CA PRO A 12 33.60 -22.25 37.75
C PRO A 12 32.72 -21.58 36.67
N ALA A 13 31.48 -21.28 37.04
CA ALA A 13 30.49 -20.57 36.25
C ALA A 13 31.01 -19.19 35.81
N ALA A 14 30.95 -18.92 34.51
CA ALA A 14 31.16 -17.59 33.97
C ALA A 14 30.05 -16.63 34.45
N PRO A 15 30.31 -15.35 34.65
CA PRO A 15 29.30 -14.40 35.09
C PRO A 15 28.25 -14.18 34.01
N GLU A 16 26.97 -14.39 34.36
CA GLU A 16 25.83 -14.00 33.53
C GLU A 16 25.85 -12.49 33.32
N THR A 17 26.23 -12.07 32.15
CA THR A 17 25.94 -10.72 31.68
C THR A 17 24.43 -10.61 31.49
N LYS A 18 23.74 -9.97 32.42
CA LYS A 18 22.37 -9.48 32.23
C LYS A 18 22.37 -8.48 31.06
N THR A 19 22.11 -8.99 29.87
CA THR A 19 21.70 -8.14 28.74
C THR A 19 20.35 -7.53 29.14
N THR A 20 20.36 -6.27 29.47
CA THR A 20 19.13 -5.48 29.57
C THR A 20 18.47 -5.55 28.20
N LEU A 21 17.40 -6.34 28.08
CA LEU A 21 16.47 -6.29 26.96
C LEU A 21 16.06 -4.83 26.83
N GLY A 22 16.45 -4.19 25.73
CA GLY A 22 16.01 -2.84 25.38
C GLY A 22 14.48 -2.79 25.46
N ALA A 23 13.95 -1.70 25.98
CA ALA A 23 12.51 -1.48 26.04
C ALA A 23 11.88 -1.82 24.69
N GLU A 24 10.78 -2.59 24.71
CA GLU A 24 9.99 -2.81 23.49
C GLU A 24 9.65 -1.45 22.88
N PRO A 25 9.71 -1.31 21.54
CA PRO A 25 9.35 -0.06 20.89
C PRO A 25 7.93 0.31 21.29
N SER A 26 7.71 1.57 21.66
CA SER A 26 6.37 2.08 21.93
C SER A 26 5.55 1.94 20.64
N ARG A 27 4.57 1.03 20.64
CA ARG A 27 3.53 1.02 19.61
C ARG A 27 2.69 2.26 19.79
N PRO A 28 2.38 3.01 18.73
CA PRO A 28 1.37 4.05 18.82
C PRO A 28 0.06 3.43 19.33
N GLU A 29 -0.67 4.16 20.15
CA GLU A 29 -1.97 3.72 20.65
C GLU A 29 -2.89 3.49 19.45
N GLN A 30 -3.22 2.23 19.18
CA GLN A 30 -4.16 1.90 18.13
C GLN A 30 -5.56 2.30 18.59
N PRO A 31 -6.42 2.84 17.70
CA PRO A 31 -7.81 3.11 18.05
C PRO A 31 -8.48 1.83 18.53
N ALA A 32 -9.37 1.97 19.51
CA ALA A 32 -10.14 0.84 20.01
C ALA A 32 -10.91 0.19 18.85
N PRO A 33 -10.85 -1.14 18.70
CA PRO A 33 -11.57 -1.84 17.64
C PRO A 33 -13.08 -1.64 17.79
N THR A 34 -13.78 -1.51 16.66
CA THR A 34 -15.24 -1.42 16.65
C THR A 34 -15.84 -2.77 17.04
N VAL A 35 -16.54 -2.81 18.17
CA VAL A 35 -17.15 -4.04 18.72
C VAL A 35 -18.67 -3.98 18.59
N HIS A 36 -19.27 -4.94 17.89
CA HIS A 36 -20.71 -5.09 17.74
C HIS A 36 -21.21 -6.31 18.52
N ARG A 37 -22.18 -6.10 19.43
CA ARG A 37 -22.81 -7.16 20.23
C ARG A 37 -24.24 -7.38 19.80
N TYR A 38 -24.60 -8.63 19.55
CA TYR A 38 -25.93 -9.00 19.07
C TYR A 38 -26.68 -9.83 20.10
N THR A 39 -27.89 -9.34 20.45
CA THR A 39 -28.80 -9.98 21.43
C THR A 39 -30.19 -10.29 20.88
N ALA A 40 -30.64 -9.77 19.75
CA ALA A 40 -31.87 -10.13 19.02
C ALA A 40 -32.05 -9.29 17.74
N PRO A 41 -32.91 -9.68 16.76
CA PRO A 41 -33.00 -9.01 15.48
C PRO A 41 -33.80 -7.70 15.54
N ASP A 42 -33.22 -6.61 15.04
CA ASP A 42 -33.94 -5.44 14.54
C ASP A 42 -34.40 -5.68 13.09
N ALA A 43 -35.70 -5.67 12.87
CA ALA A 43 -36.35 -6.14 11.65
C ALA A 43 -36.47 -5.09 10.52
N ASP A 44 -35.96 -3.86 10.66
CA ASP A 44 -36.21 -2.78 9.72
C ASP A 44 -34.91 -2.21 9.13
N ARG A 45 -34.47 -2.75 7.99
CA ARG A 45 -33.57 -2.03 7.08
C ARG A 45 -33.93 -2.26 5.60
N GLN A 46 -34.13 -1.15 4.89
CA GLN A 46 -34.38 -1.11 3.45
C GLN A 46 -33.17 -1.67 2.66
N ARG A 47 -33.32 -2.88 2.13
CA ARG A 47 -32.25 -3.67 1.47
C ARG A 47 -31.91 -3.21 0.03
N GLY A 48 -32.47 -2.12 -0.49
CA GLY A 48 -32.36 -1.75 -1.89
C GLY A 48 -31.40 -0.61 -2.25
N SER A 49 -31.04 0.26 -1.30
CA SER A 49 -30.32 1.49 -1.60
C SER A 49 -28.79 1.33 -1.70
N GLU A 50 -28.21 0.35 -1.02
CA GLU A 50 -26.75 0.21 -0.91
C GLU A 50 -26.07 -0.17 -2.24
N TYR A 51 -26.71 -1.00 -3.06
CA TYR A 51 -26.22 -1.32 -4.40
C TYR A 51 -26.49 -0.23 -5.44
N ALA A 52 -27.47 0.65 -5.20
CA ALA A 52 -27.73 1.78 -6.09
C ALA A 52 -26.54 2.76 -6.09
N GLU A 53 -25.89 2.99 -4.96
CA GLU A 53 -24.68 3.83 -4.87
C GLU A 53 -23.50 3.19 -5.62
N VAL A 54 -23.33 1.86 -5.51
CA VAL A 54 -22.30 1.11 -6.23
C VAL A 54 -22.53 1.16 -7.73
N LEU A 55 -23.77 0.91 -8.18
CA LEU A 55 -24.15 1.00 -9.59
C LEU A 55 -23.99 2.42 -10.14
N ALA A 56 -24.32 3.44 -9.35
CA ALA A 56 -24.11 4.83 -9.71
C ALA A 56 -22.62 5.14 -9.87
N TYR A 57 -21.78 4.71 -8.93
CA TYR A 57 -20.32 4.87 -8.99
C TYR A 57 -19.72 4.15 -10.22
N GLU A 58 -20.04 2.86 -10.44
CA GLU A 58 -19.56 2.12 -11.62
C GLU A 58 -20.06 2.72 -12.92
N THR A 59 -21.31 3.20 -12.95
CA THR A 59 -21.90 3.86 -14.12
C THR A 59 -21.18 5.16 -14.42
N GLN A 60 -20.83 5.94 -13.40
CA GLN A 60 -20.06 7.17 -13.55
C GLN A 60 -18.65 6.90 -14.05
N GLN A 61 -17.98 5.86 -13.52
CA GLN A 61 -16.65 5.44 -14.00
C GLN A 61 -16.68 4.99 -15.46
N ARG A 62 -17.73 4.26 -15.89
CA ARG A 62 -17.92 3.85 -17.29
C ARG A 62 -18.21 5.04 -18.20
N LYS A 63 -19.00 6.03 -17.75
CA LYS A 63 -19.23 7.28 -18.50
C LYS A 63 -17.94 8.06 -18.67
N ASN A 64 -17.18 8.24 -17.60
CA ASN A 64 -15.89 8.94 -17.64
C ASN A 64 -14.88 8.22 -18.55
N ALA A 65 -14.92 6.89 -18.64
CA ALA A 65 -14.09 6.10 -19.56
C ALA A 65 -14.55 6.22 -21.02
N ALA A 66 -15.88 6.30 -21.28
CA ALA A 66 -16.46 6.46 -22.60
C ALA A 66 -16.18 7.87 -23.18
N ASP A 67 -16.34 8.91 -22.36
CA ASP A 67 -16.04 10.30 -22.74
C ASP A 67 -14.56 10.50 -23.10
N ARG A 68 -13.65 9.79 -22.42
CA ARG A 68 -12.22 9.74 -22.79
C ARG A 68 -11.96 9.07 -24.14
N ARG A 69 -12.83 8.14 -24.60
CA ARG A 69 -12.73 7.51 -25.94
C ARG A 69 -13.28 8.42 -27.03
N ILE A 70 -14.35 9.17 -26.76
CA ILE A 70 -14.99 10.10 -27.73
C ILE A 70 -14.09 11.32 -27.99
N GLY A 71 -13.36 11.82 -26.98
CA GLY A 71 -12.38 12.91 -27.13
C GLY A 71 -11.18 12.59 -28.03
N ARG A 72 -10.91 11.31 -28.32
CA ARG A 72 -9.84 10.85 -29.24
C ARG A 72 -10.28 10.69 -30.69
N GLY A 73 -11.59 10.86 -31.01
CA GLY A 73 -12.16 10.57 -32.32
C GLY A 73 -12.24 11.73 -33.31
N LYS A 74 -11.70 12.91 -33.01
CA LYS A 74 -11.84 14.10 -33.93
C LYS A 74 -10.51 14.55 -34.55
N HIS A 75 -9.73 13.66 -35.11
CA HIS A 75 -8.75 14.00 -36.15
C HIS A 75 -8.39 12.71 -36.90
N HIS A 76 -9.10 12.44 -37.98
CA HIS A 76 -8.68 11.92 -39.27
C HIS A 76 -9.91 11.40 -40.03
N ALA A 77 -10.45 12.24 -40.86
CA ALA A 77 -11.32 11.82 -41.99
C ALA A 77 -10.44 11.72 -43.24
N GLY A 78 -10.50 10.58 -43.90
CA GLY A 78 -9.98 10.44 -45.27
C GLY A 78 -9.35 9.08 -45.55
N HIS A 79 -10.08 8.08 -45.95
CA HIS A 79 -10.12 7.37 -47.22
C HIS A 79 -10.80 6.01 -47.09
N HIS A 80 -11.70 5.78 -48.08
CA HIS A 80 -12.51 4.60 -48.30
C HIS A 80 -11.69 3.34 -48.65
N GLY A 81 -12.15 2.17 -48.18
CA GLY A 81 -11.77 0.85 -48.63
C GLY A 81 -12.62 -0.19 -47.92
N GLU A 82 -13.48 -0.87 -48.71
CA GLU A 82 -14.45 -1.87 -48.27
C GLU A 82 -13.85 -3.20 -47.78
N PRO A 83 -14.65 -4.10 -47.16
CA PRO A 83 -14.16 -5.13 -46.25
C PRO A 83 -14.07 -6.51 -46.91
N ASP A 84 -13.14 -7.30 -46.48
CA ASP A 84 -13.18 -8.76 -46.70
C ASP A 84 -12.64 -9.55 -45.47
N GLY A 85 -13.47 -10.51 -45.08
CA GLY A 85 -13.02 -11.83 -44.68
C GLY A 85 -12.46 -12.05 -43.26
N GLY A 86 -13.23 -12.79 -42.47
CA GLY A 86 -12.91 -13.39 -41.17
C GLY A 86 -11.49 -13.86 -40.96
N GLY A 87 -10.94 -13.43 -39.84
CA GLY A 87 -9.66 -13.89 -39.31
C GLY A 87 -9.61 -13.75 -37.82
N SER A 88 -9.40 -14.86 -37.15
CA SER A 88 -9.05 -14.99 -35.74
C SER A 88 -8.10 -13.90 -35.28
N LEU A 89 -8.38 -13.26 -34.14
CA LEU A 89 -7.51 -12.32 -33.48
C LEU A 89 -6.13 -12.95 -33.22
N PRO A 90 -5.04 -12.40 -33.78
CA PRO A 90 -3.71 -12.80 -33.36
C PRO A 90 -3.45 -12.21 -31.98
N GLY A 91 -3.07 -13.06 -31.03
CA GLY A 91 -2.46 -12.61 -29.79
C GLY A 91 -1.24 -11.71 -30.08
N PRO A 92 -0.86 -10.81 -29.18
CA PRO A 92 0.27 -9.94 -29.38
C PRO A 92 1.53 -10.81 -29.55
N HIS A 93 2.06 -10.83 -30.78
CA HIS A 93 3.37 -11.37 -31.03
C HIS A 93 4.41 -10.56 -30.25
N PRO A 94 5.35 -11.19 -29.56
CA PRO A 94 6.49 -10.52 -28.94
C PRO A 94 7.44 -10.09 -30.07
N LYS A 95 7.20 -8.91 -30.63
CA LYS A 95 8.18 -8.27 -31.52
C LYS A 95 8.91 -7.19 -30.75
N GLU A 96 10.21 -7.44 -30.60
CA GLU A 96 11.27 -6.54 -30.18
C GLU A 96 11.17 -6.07 -28.72
N ARG A 97 11.83 -6.83 -27.84
CA ARG A 97 12.35 -6.26 -26.59
C ARG A 97 13.15 -5.02 -26.96
N PRO A 98 12.85 -3.83 -26.37
CA PRO A 98 13.76 -2.71 -26.50
C PRO A 98 15.13 -3.20 -26.04
N SER A 99 16.12 -3.03 -26.90
CA SER A 99 17.50 -3.41 -26.64
C SER A 99 17.93 -2.91 -25.28
N ASN A 100 18.53 -3.80 -24.51
CA ASN A 100 19.16 -3.72 -23.21
C ASN A 100 19.77 -2.33 -22.87
N ARG A 101 18.95 -1.30 -22.64
CA ARG A 101 19.38 0.00 -22.12
C ARG A 101 19.68 -0.05 -20.61
N HIS A 102 19.22 -1.11 -19.92
CA HIS A 102 19.44 -1.30 -18.48
C HIS A 102 20.90 -1.50 -18.05
N GLY A 103 21.80 -1.79 -18.98
CA GLY A 103 23.24 -1.89 -18.70
C GLY A 103 24.00 -0.56 -18.71
N LYS A 104 23.36 0.57 -19.07
CA LYS A 104 24.01 1.88 -19.02
C LYS A 104 23.74 2.56 -17.68
N PRO A 105 24.72 3.29 -17.10
CA PRO A 105 24.49 4.11 -15.91
C PRO A 105 23.32 5.07 -16.13
N PHE A 106 22.61 5.41 -15.05
CA PHE A 106 21.60 6.48 -15.06
C PHE A 106 22.23 7.74 -15.68
N GLY A 107 21.60 8.65 -16.21
CA GLY A 107 22.17 9.82 -16.91
C GLY A 107 22.61 9.55 -18.35
N HIS A 108 23.26 8.41 -18.66
CA HIS A 108 23.56 8.00 -20.05
C HIS A 108 22.35 7.39 -20.78
N ARG A 109 21.25 7.16 -20.06
CA ARG A 109 19.98 6.65 -20.60
C ARG A 109 19.02 7.76 -20.99
N LEU A 110 19.24 8.98 -20.47
CA LEU A 110 18.49 10.15 -20.87
C LEU A 110 18.70 10.40 -22.37
N ASP A 111 17.62 10.46 -23.10
CA ASP A 111 17.65 10.82 -24.49
C ASP A 111 17.93 12.34 -24.57
N HIS A 112 19.05 12.74 -25.18
CA HIS A 112 19.40 14.15 -25.31
C HIS A 112 18.34 14.96 -26.10
N ASP A 113 17.47 14.26 -26.83
CA ASP A 113 16.36 14.81 -27.61
C ASP A 113 15.00 14.80 -26.87
N CYS A 114 14.94 14.38 -25.59
CA CYS A 114 13.66 14.20 -24.88
C CYS A 114 12.96 15.52 -24.44
N GLY A 115 13.51 16.67 -24.81
CA GLY A 115 12.89 17.99 -24.56
C GLY A 115 12.82 18.37 -23.07
N LEU A 116 13.72 17.84 -22.24
CA LEU A 116 13.85 18.24 -20.84
C LEU A 116 14.38 19.67 -20.74
N ASP A 117 13.72 20.49 -19.92
CA ASP A 117 14.22 21.79 -19.52
C ASP A 117 15.40 21.69 -18.53
N ASP A 118 15.98 22.84 -18.17
CA ASP A 118 17.15 22.90 -17.33
C ASP A 118 16.88 22.36 -15.90
N THR A 119 15.70 22.62 -15.35
CA THR A 119 15.31 22.09 -14.02
C THR A 119 15.24 20.56 -14.02
N ARG A 120 14.61 19.97 -15.02
CA ARG A 120 14.51 18.49 -15.11
C ARG A 120 15.84 17.82 -15.41
N ARG A 121 16.74 18.51 -16.12
CA ARG A 121 18.15 18.07 -16.31
C ARG A 121 18.90 18.10 -14.99
N ALA A 122 18.76 19.17 -14.21
CA ALA A 122 19.37 19.27 -12.87
C ALA A 122 18.94 18.14 -11.93
N LEU A 123 17.66 17.77 -11.95
CA LEU A 123 17.17 16.60 -11.20
C LEU A 123 17.88 15.30 -11.63
N ALA A 124 18.00 15.07 -12.92
CA ALA A 124 18.64 13.88 -13.45
C ALA A 124 20.14 13.83 -13.15
N ASP A 125 20.84 14.97 -13.25
CA ASP A 125 22.26 15.10 -12.94
C ASP A 125 22.51 14.87 -11.44
N SER A 126 21.66 15.40 -10.56
CA SER A 126 21.73 15.15 -9.12
C SER A 126 21.61 13.65 -8.81
N ILE A 127 20.61 12.98 -9.36
CA ILE A 127 20.42 11.53 -9.17
C ILE A 127 21.62 10.75 -9.70
N ALA A 128 22.15 11.11 -10.87
CA ALA A 128 23.34 10.49 -11.45
C ALA A 128 24.57 10.64 -10.55
N ASN A 129 24.78 11.82 -9.99
CA ASN A 129 25.89 12.11 -9.09
C ASN A 129 25.76 11.34 -7.75
N ARG A 130 24.55 11.08 -7.29
CA ARG A 130 24.25 10.34 -6.05
C ARG A 130 24.05 8.85 -6.24
N ALA A 131 24.18 8.34 -7.48
CA ALA A 131 23.85 6.94 -7.81
C ALA A 131 24.64 5.91 -6.98
N SER A 132 25.90 6.22 -6.61
CA SER A 132 26.71 5.34 -5.75
C SER A 132 26.14 5.26 -4.36
N ASP A 133 25.88 6.41 -3.73
CA ASP A 133 25.37 6.50 -2.35
C ASP A 133 23.98 5.88 -2.23
N LEU A 134 23.10 6.16 -3.20
CA LEU A 134 21.77 5.57 -3.28
C LEU A 134 21.84 4.04 -3.45
N THR A 135 22.81 3.53 -4.22
CA THR A 135 23.05 2.08 -4.35
C THR A 135 23.50 1.46 -3.04
N GLU A 136 24.38 2.11 -2.30
CA GLU A 136 24.84 1.64 -0.99
C GLU A 136 23.70 1.62 0.02
N ILE A 137 22.87 2.65 0.05
CA ILE A 137 21.68 2.73 0.93
C ILE A 137 20.67 1.62 0.60
N LEU A 138 20.34 1.41 -0.68
CA LEU A 138 19.47 0.32 -1.13
C LEU A 138 19.94 -1.03 -0.60
N ARG A 139 21.25 -1.31 -0.76
CA ARG A 139 21.86 -2.56 -0.33
C ARG A 139 21.96 -2.69 1.18
N ALA A 140 22.24 -1.59 1.87
CA ALA A 140 22.32 -1.57 3.32
C ALA A 140 20.97 -1.88 3.96
N ILE A 141 19.90 -1.24 3.50
CA ILE A 141 18.52 -1.52 3.96
C ILE A 141 18.14 -2.97 3.63
N HIS A 142 18.43 -3.44 2.40
CA HIS A 142 18.17 -4.84 2.03
C HIS A 142 18.89 -5.85 2.92
N ALA A 143 20.12 -5.56 3.34
CA ALA A 143 20.92 -6.42 4.19
C ALA A 143 20.47 -6.44 5.67
N HIS A 144 19.67 -5.45 6.07
CA HIS A 144 19.16 -5.30 7.43
C HIS A 144 17.62 -5.26 7.43
N PRO A 145 16.94 -6.37 7.08
CA PRO A 145 15.49 -6.40 7.00
C PRO A 145 14.86 -6.28 8.40
N GLU A 146 14.03 -5.27 8.58
CA GLU A 146 13.33 -4.98 9.83
C GLU A 146 11.82 -4.98 9.57
N THR A 147 11.07 -5.59 10.48
CA THR A 147 9.60 -5.67 10.34
C THR A 147 8.90 -4.45 10.92
N ALA A 148 7.61 -4.35 10.64
CA ALA A 148 6.72 -3.27 11.05
C ALA A 148 7.01 -2.71 12.47
N TYR A 149 7.15 -1.39 12.58
CA TYR A 149 7.51 -0.60 13.77
C TYR A 149 8.87 -0.92 14.40
N ARG A 150 9.73 -1.68 13.71
CA ARG A 150 11.09 -2.00 14.16
C ARG A 150 12.16 -1.54 13.18
N GLU A 151 11.81 -0.75 12.19
CA GLU A 151 12.63 -0.28 11.06
C GLU A 151 13.63 0.82 11.49
N ARG A 152 14.37 0.58 12.59
CA ARG A 152 15.27 1.57 13.20
C ARG A 152 16.50 1.84 12.34
N PHE A 153 17.09 0.79 11.78
CA PHE A 153 18.24 0.91 10.89
C PHE A 153 17.85 1.63 9.61
N ALA A 154 16.76 1.21 8.96
CA ALA A 154 16.31 1.78 7.71
C ALA A 154 15.95 3.28 7.87
N SER A 155 15.10 3.63 8.86
CA SER A 155 14.71 5.02 9.11
C SER A 155 15.90 5.91 9.46
N SER A 156 16.82 5.43 10.32
CA SER A 156 18.03 6.19 10.69
C SER A 156 18.98 6.38 9.51
N THR A 157 19.12 5.36 8.64
CA THR A 157 19.96 5.44 7.43
C THR A 157 19.44 6.52 6.47
N LEU A 158 18.12 6.56 6.25
CA LEU A 158 17.49 7.57 5.39
C LEU A 158 17.61 8.98 5.98
N VAL A 159 17.36 9.13 7.27
CA VAL A 159 17.50 10.41 7.99
C VAL A 159 18.93 10.92 7.94
N GLU A 160 19.92 10.06 8.18
CA GLU A 160 21.34 10.43 8.17
C GLU A 160 21.81 10.82 6.75
N ALA A 161 21.30 10.14 5.73
CA ALA A 161 21.58 10.52 4.34
C ALA A 161 21.10 11.94 4.02
N VAL A 162 19.91 12.32 4.49
CA VAL A 162 19.39 13.68 4.33
C VAL A 162 20.24 14.69 5.11
N ARG A 163 20.55 14.41 6.39
CA ARG A 163 21.35 15.31 7.24
C ARG A 163 22.75 15.53 6.71
N THR A 164 23.35 14.48 6.15
CA THR A 164 24.69 14.57 5.53
C THR A 164 24.67 15.40 4.27
N ALA A 165 23.65 15.23 3.43
CA ALA A 165 23.54 15.95 2.16
C ALA A 165 23.10 17.41 2.34
N HIS A 166 22.15 17.64 3.24
CA HIS A 166 21.53 18.95 3.48
C HIS A 166 21.35 19.19 4.99
N PRO A 167 22.41 19.56 5.72
CA PRO A 167 22.39 19.73 7.18
C PRO A 167 21.46 20.86 7.66
N ASP A 168 21.11 21.77 6.77
CA ASP A 168 20.24 22.93 7.07
C ASP A 168 18.74 22.56 7.03
N LEU A 169 18.37 21.38 6.50
CA LEU A 169 16.98 20.96 6.47
C LEU A 169 16.47 20.51 7.83
N THR A 170 15.23 20.86 8.13
CA THR A 170 14.55 20.40 9.34
C THR A 170 14.13 18.94 9.19
N VAL A 171 14.68 18.09 10.05
CA VAL A 171 14.36 16.67 10.11
C VAL A 171 13.73 16.35 11.46
N THR A 172 12.48 15.91 11.44
CA THR A 172 11.76 15.38 12.61
C THR A 172 11.83 13.86 12.61
N HIS A 173 12.51 13.27 13.61
CA HIS A 173 12.63 11.83 13.80
C HIS A 173 12.84 11.54 15.29
N PRO A 174 11.91 10.82 15.97
CA PRO A 174 10.65 10.23 15.47
C PRO A 174 9.61 11.29 15.10
N ALA A 175 8.64 10.90 14.23
CA ALA A 175 7.56 11.76 13.76
C ALA A 175 6.18 11.10 13.97
N PHE A 176 5.14 11.89 14.09
CA PHE A 176 3.74 11.44 14.14
C PHE A 176 3.43 10.42 15.26
N GLY A 177 4.23 10.43 16.35
CA GLY A 177 4.09 9.48 17.44
C GLY A 177 4.56 8.05 17.13
N ILE A 178 5.28 7.84 16.03
CA ILE A 178 5.82 6.55 15.60
C ILE A 178 7.36 6.61 15.62
N ASP A 179 7.98 5.73 16.40
CA ASP A 179 9.44 5.72 16.63
C ASP A 179 10.29 5.66 15.34
N THR A 180 9.78 4.97 14.33
CA THR A 180 10.48 4.72 13.07
C THR A 180 10.00 5.58 11.91
N ALA A 181 8.97 6.43 12.11
CA ALA A 181 8.55 7.42 11.14
C ALA A 181 9.41 8.68 11.21
N PHE A 182 9.59 9.34 10.08
CA PHE A 182 10.26 10.64 10.01
C PHE A 182 9.57 11.58 9.04
N ALA A 183 9.84 12.87 9.20
CA ALA A 183 9.41 13.93 8.32
C ALA A 183 10.57 14.88 8.04
N VAL A 184 10.74 15.24 6.77
CA VAL A 184 11.70 16.26 6.32
C VAL A 184 10.96 17.29 5.50
N GLU A 185 11.29 18.55 5.69
CA GLU A 185 10.68 19.66 4.99
C GLU A 185 11.71 20.41 4.13
N LEU A 186 11.38 20.62 2.86
CA LEU A 186 12.08 21.46 1.91
C LEU A 186 11.12 22.54 1.41
N THR A 187 11.46 23.82 1.62
CA THR A 187 10.67 24.97 1.18
C THR A 187 11.49 25.86 0.26
N SER A 188 10.87 26.41 -0.78
CA SER A 188 11.46 27.52 -1.54
C SER A 188 11.59 28.78 -0.67
N ALA A 189 12.50 29.68 -1.03
CA ALA A 189 12.75 30.89 -0.26
C ALA A 189 11.53 31.85 -0.20
N ASP A 190 10.67 31.78 -1.20
CA ASP A 190 9.44 32.57 -1.33
C ASP A 190 8.19 31.83 -0.83
N TYR A 191 8.35 30.65 -0.18
CA TYR A 191 7.20 29.85 0.25
C TYR A 191 6.23 30.61 1.14
N ASP A 192 4.98 30.61 0.71
CA ASP A 192 3.82 31.17 1.42
C ASP A 192 2.71 30.11 1.41
N PRO A 193 2.30 29.57 2.57
CA PRO A 193 1.33 28.46 2.64
C PRO A 193 -0.05 28.83 2.08
N GLU A 194 -0.40 30.12 1.96
CA GLU A 194 -1.66 30.58 1.38
C GLU A 194 -1.63 30.64 -0.16
N LYS A 195 -0.45 30.55 -0.77
CA LYS A 195 -0.26 30.74 -2.22
C LYS A 195 0.37 29.54 -2.90
N HIS A 196 1.27 28.86 -2.21
CA HIS A 196 2.10 27.83 -2.78
C HIS A 196 1.65 26.43 -2.34
N ARG A 197 1.85 25.47 -3.23
CA ARG A 197 1.45 24.08 -3.05
C ARG A 197 2.43 23.29 -2.21
N THR A 198 1.92 22.24 -1.60
CA THR A 198 2.71 21.24 -0.86
C THR A 198 2.52 19.87 -1.48
N ILE A 199 3.63 19.20 -1.82
CA ILE A 199 3.62 17.82 -2.27
C ILE A 199 4.42 16.94 -1.32
N ALA A 200 3.88 15.74 -0.98
CA ALA A 200 4.56 14.76 -0.16
C ALA A 200 5.12 13.61 -1.01
N ILE A 201 6.38 13.24 -0.78
CA ILE A 201 7.05 12.04 -1.30
C ILE A 201 7.11 11.04 -0.16
N LEU A 202 6.62 9.82 -0.38
CA LEU A 202 6.54 8.79 0.66
C LEU A 202 7.54 7.66 0.39
N SER A 203 8.17 7.16 1.46
CA SER A 203 9.06 6.00 1.43
C SER A 203 8.66 4.97 2.46
N GLU A 204 8.43 3.75 2.01
CA GLU A 204 8.31 2.54 2.83
C GLU A 204 9.66 1.85 2.96
N TYR A 205 9.88 1.12 4.06
CA TYR A 205 11.14 0.42 4.32
C TYR A 205 11.02 -0.79 5.25
N ASP A 206 9.81 -1.18 5.63
CA ASP A 206 9.57 -2.41 6.38
C ASP A 206 9.77 -3.66 5.51
N ALA A 207 10.08 -4.78 6.17
CA ALA A 207 10.35 -6.07 5.54
C ALA A 207 9.39 -7.14 6.07
N LEU A 208 9.27 -8.23 5.33
CA LEU A 208 8.43 -9.36 5.68
C LEU A 208 9.14 -10.29 6.68
N PRO A 209 8.43 -10.82 7.68
CA PRO A 209 8.98 -11.82 8.59
C PRO A 209 9.50 -13.05 7.82
N GLY A 210 10.77 -13.43 8.04
CA GLY A 210 11.38 -14.63 7.47
C GLY A 210 11.76 -14.57 5.99
N ILE A 211 11.26 -13.58 5.23
CA ILE A 211 11.54 -13.41 3.80
C ILE A 211 12.47 -12.22 3.55
N GLY A 212 12.47 -11.23 4.43
CA GLY A 212 13.19 -9.98 4.22
C GLY A 212 12.46 -9.05 3.25
N HIS A 213 13.19 -8.31 2.40
CA HIS A 213 12.60 -7.37 1.45
C HIS A 213 11.90 -8.04 0.26
N GLY A 214 11.02 -9.01 0.54
CA GLY A 214 10.22 -9.72 -0.46
C GLY A 214 9.12 -8.88 -1.14
N CYS A 215 8.87 -7.66 -0.64
CA CYS A 215 8.04 -6.64 -1.29
C CYS A 215 8.86 -5.54 -1.95
N GLY A 216 10.19 -5.47 -1.68
CA GLY A 216 11.10 -4.52 -2.30
C GLY A 216 11.03 -3.11 -1.71
N HIS A 217 10.61 -2.93 -0.45
CA HIS A 217 10.50 -1.62 0.18
C HIS A 217 11.86 -0.89 0.29
N ASN A 218 12.99 -1.60 0.29
CA ASN A 218 14.31 -0.98 0.15
C ASN A 218 14.46 -0.18 -1.17
N VAL A 219 13.78 -0.59 -2.24
CA VAL A 219 13.72 0.15 -3.52
C VAL A 219 12.83 1.39 -3.37
N ILE A 220 11.68 1.28 -2.68
CA ILE A 220 10.79 2.43 -2.39
C ILE A 220 11.52 3.47 -1.54
N ALA A 221 12.20 3.02 -0.47
CA ALA A 221 13.00 3.85 0.40
C ALA A 221 14.02 4.69 -0.39
N THR A 222 14.78 4.00 -1.27
CA THR A 222 15.82 4.63 -2.08
C THR A 222 15.27 5.56 -3.14
N ALA A 223 14.15 5.19 -3.78
CA ALA A 223 13.51 6.03 -4.79
C ALA A 223 12.99 7.35 -4.21
N GLY A 224 12.30 7.30 -3.06
CA GLY A 224 11.83 8.51 -2.38
C GLY A 224 12.96 9.39 -1.89
N LEU A 225 13.99 8.80 -1.27
CA LEU A 225 15.19 9.54 -0.86
C LEU A 225 15.87 10.23 -2.04
N GLY A 226 16.10 9.48 -3.13
CA GLY A 226 16.76 10.02 -4.33
C GLY A 226 15.98 11.17 -4.96
N ALA A 227 14.64 11.06 -4.99
CA ALA A 227 13.77 12.11 -5.49
C ALA A 227 13.85 13.36 -4.61
N PHE A 228 13.77 13.21 -3.29
CA PHE A 228 13.85 14.31 -2.35
C PHE A 228 15.20 15.03 -2.40
N LEU A 229 16.31 14.28 -2.41
CA LEU A 229 17.65 14.86 -2.48
C LEU A 229 17.88 15.58 -3.82
N ALA A 230 17.36 15.06 -4.93
CA ALA A 230 17.47 15.72 -6.22
C ALA A 230 16.72 17.06 -6.25
N LEU A 231 15.54 17.14 -5.61
CA LEU A 231 14.81 18.40 -5.46
C LEU A 231 15.56 19.40 -4.58
N ALA A 232 16.15 18.92 -3.48
CA ALA A 232 16.92 19.77 -2.56
C ALA A 232 18.20 20.31 -3.24
N ASP A 233 18.95 19.47 -3.97
CA ASP A 233 20.13 19.90 -4.75
C ASP A 233 19.76 20.93 -5.82
N THR A 234 18.65 20.69 -6.53
CA THR A 234 18.19 21.57 -7.60
C THR A 234 17.80 22.94 -7.05
N LEU A 235 17.05 22.96 -5.94
CA LEU A 235 16.64 24.23 -5.30
C LEU A 235 17.84 24.96 -4.69
N ALA A 236 18.82 24.26 -4.12
CA ALA A 236 20.05 24.85 -3.60
C ALA A 236 20.92 25.47 -4.71
N ALA A 237 20.98 24.84 -5.88
CA ALA A 237 21.73 25.37 -7.04
C ALA A 237 20.98 26.48 -7.78
N THR A 238 19.66 26.42 -7.84
CA THR A 238 18.77 27.34 -8.55
C THR A 238 17.56 27.64 -7.67
N PRO A 239 17.64 28.68 -6.83
CA PRO A 239 16.61 28.98 -5.82
C PRO A 239 15.21 29.28 -6.36
N ASP A 240 15.08 29.61 -7.63
CA ASP A 240 13.84 29.88 -8.36
C ASP A 240 13.42 28.73 -9.29
N ALA A 241 14.01 27.56 -9.15
CA ALA A 241 13.66 26.37 -9.95
C ALA A 241 12.20 25.95 -9.79
N PHE A 242 11.65 26.14 -8.58
CA PHE A 242 10.23 25.98 -8.25
C PHE A 242 9.88 26.73 -6.99
N SER A 243 8.60 27.09 -6.82
CA SER A 243 8.05 27.68 -5.60
C SER A 243 7.09 26.69 -4.94
N GLY A 244 7.21 26.52 -3.61
CA GLY A 244 6.36 25.62 -2.85
C GLY A 244 7.10 24.83 -1.77
N ARG A 245 6.44 23.79 -1.29
CA ARG A 245 6.95 22.92 -0.25
C ARG A 245 6.95 21.46 -0.70
N VAL A 246 8.05 20.77 -0.46
CA VAL A 246 8.18 19.32 -0.61
C VAL A 246 8.36 18.71 0.78
N LEU A 247 7.49 17.76 1.13
CA LEU A 247 7.60 16.96 2.34
C LEU A 247 8.12 15.58 1.97
N TYR A 248 9.12 15.10 2.69
CA TYR A 248 9.61 13.73 2.56
C TYR A 248 9.27 12.96 3.81
N TYR A 249 8.44 11.94 3.68
CA TYR A 249 7.95 11.13 4.79
C TYR A 249 8.48 9.71 4.72
N GLY A 250 9.12 9.27 5.81
CA GLY A 250 9.33 7.86 6.08
C GLY A 250 8.08 7.25 6.69
N THR A 251 7.51 6.30 5.98
CA THR A 251 6.21 5.70 6.30
C THR A 251 6.39 4.21 6.64
N PRO A 252 6.63 3.87 7.94
CA PRO A 252 6.86 2.51 8.41
C PRO A 252 5.59 1.66 8.38
N ALA A 253 5.77 0.34 8.53
CA ALA A 253 4.72 -0.62 8.88
C ALA A 253 3.58 -0.73 7.85
N GLU A 254 3.90 -0.79 6.56
CA GLU A 254 2.91 -0.98 5.49
C GLU A 254 2.33 -2.40 5.52
N GLU A 255 3.17 -3.43 5.68
CA GLU A 255 2.87 -4.84 5.43
C GLU A 255 1.74 -5.42 6.31
N SER A 256 1.47 -4.86 7.47
CA SER A 256 0.50 -5.45 8.40
C SER A 256 -0.32 -4.44 9.18
N GLU A 257 0.22 -3.25 9.42
CA GLU A 257 -0.24 -2.37 10.49
C GLU A 257 -0.73 -1.01 9.99
N ALA A 258 -0.74 -0.79 8.65
CA ALA A 258 -1.21 0.43 7.99
C ALA A 258 -0.65 1.73 8.64
N GLY A 259 0.69 1.84 8.70
CA GLY A 259 1.39 2.96 9.35
C GLY A 259 0.99 4.32 8.81
N LYS A 260 0.70 4.44 7.50
CA LYS A 260 0.23 5.69 6.89
C LYS A 260 -1.13 6.14 7.43
N GLU A 261 -2.00 5.21 7.85
CA GLU A 261 -3.25 5.56 8.51
C GLU A 261 -3.00 6.21 9.88
N LEU A 262 -2.07 5.67 10.67
CA LEU A 262 -1.72 6.25 11.97
C LEU A 262 -1.05 7.63 11.80
N MET A 263 -0.17 7.77 10.81
CA MET A 263 0.42 9.07 10.46
C MET A 263 -0.65 10.07 10.02
N ALA A 264 -1.64 9.64 9.22
CA ALA A 264 -2.74 10.50 8.78
C ALA A 264 -3.59 11.00 9.95
N ARG A 265 -3.91 10.12 10.91
CA ARG A 265 -4.62 10.48 12.15
C ARG A 265 -3.83 11.45 13.03
N ALA A 266 -2.50 11.40 12.95
CA ALA A 266 -1.60 12.34 13.61
C ALA A 266 -1.38 13.65 12.80
N GLY A 267 -2.16 13.89 11.72
CA GLY A 267 -2.14 15.11 10.94
C GLY A 267 -1.08 15.18 9.84
N ALA A 268 -0.41 14.07 9.48
CA ALA A 268 0.67 14.07 8.49
C ALA A 268 0.25 14.65 7.13
N PHE A 269 -1.02 14.50 6.75
CA PHE A 269 -1.51 14.90 5.43
C PHE A 269 -2.44 16.12 5.45
N ASP A 270 -2.64 16.78 6.60
CA ASP A 270 -3.59 17.90 6.73
C ASP A 270 -3.19 19.13 5.90
N SER A 271 -1.88 19.32 5.68
CA SER A 271 -1.34 20.44 4.90
C SER A 271 -0.72 20.01 3.57
N VAL A 272 -1.11 18.82 3.06
CA VAL A 272 -0.59 18.24 1.81
C VAL A 272 -1.63 18.39 0.71
N ASP A 273 -1.22 18.91 -0.45
CA ASP A 273 -2.08 19.06 -1.63
C ASP A 273 -2.02 17.86 -2.56
N ALA A 274 -0.89 17.13 -2.57
CA ALA A 274 -0.72 15.89 -3.32
C ALA A 274 0.33 14.98 -2.66
N ALA A 275 0.17 13.66 -2.79
CA ALA A 275 1.13 12.69 -2.29
C ALA A 275 1.52 11.69 -3.37
N ILE A 276 2.80 11.36 -3.47
CA ILE A 276 3.33 10.48 -4.50
C ILE A 276 4.29 9.44 -3.92
N MET A 277 4.20 8.22 -4.42
CA MET A 277 5.17 7.16 -4.18
C MET A 277 5.15 6.17 -5.35
N VAL A 278 6.07 5.20 -5.35
CA VAL A 278 6.21 4.15 -6.34
C VAL A 278 6.31 2.81 -5.64
N HIS A 279 5.92 1.71 -6.31
CA HIS A 279 6.12 0.37 -5.78
C HIS A 279 6.90 -0.51 -6.77
N PRO A 280 7.89 -1.29 -6.34
CA PRO A 280 8.58 -2.24 -7.21
C PRO A 280 7.68 -3.41 -7.60
N TYR A 281 7.90 -3.93 -8.81
CA TYR A 281 7.17 -5.06 -9.37
C TYR A 281 8.05 -5.81 -10.37
N PHE A 282 7.51 -6.78 -11.09
CA PHE A 282 8.25 -7.44 -12.17
C PHE A 282 8.08 -6.76 -13.53
N MET A 283 7.22 -5.73 -13.62
CA MET A 283 7.00 -4.94 -14.84
C MET A 283 6.66 -3.49 -14.49
N ASP A 284 6.90 -2.59 -15.44
CA ASP A 284 6.45 -1.20 -15.33
C ASP A 284 4.95 -1.11 -15.63
N VAL A 285 4.12 -0.66 -14.68
CA VAL A 285 2.68 -0.45 -14.88
C VAL A 285 2.30 0.93 -14.39
N ALA A 286 1.65 1.70 -15.26
CA ALA A 286 1.27 3.07 -14.90
C ALA A 286 0.27 3.13 -13.75
N ASP A 287 -0.71 2.23 -13.76
CA ASP A 287 -1.73 2.16 -12.72
C ASP A 287 -2.22 0.72 -12.55
N GLN A 288 -2.20 0.25 -11.34
CA GLN A 288 -2.70 -1.05 -10.91
C GLN A 288 -3.83 -0.86 -9.91
N ALA A 289 -4.82 -1.74 -9.94
CA ALA A 289 -5.82 -1.78 -8.89
C ALA A 289 -5.19 -2.23 -7.57
N TRP A 290 -5.40 -1.44 -6.51
CA TRP A 290 -5.04 -1.77 -5.14
C TRP A 290 -6.32 -1.88 -4.33
N LEU A 291 -6.52 -3.05 -3.70
CA LEU A 291 -7.76 -3.34 -3.00
C LEU A 291 -7.75 -2.73 -1.60
N GLY A 292 -8.88 -2.20 -1.18
CA GLY A 292 -9.12 -1.99 0.24
C GLY A 292 -9.26 -3.32 0.97
N ARG A 293 -8.80 -3.37 2.22
CA ARG A 293 -8.83 -4.55 3.09
C ARG A 293 -9.41 -4.19 4.45
N ARG A 294 -10.29 -5.04 4.95
CA ARG A 294 -10.73 -5.03 6.36
C ARG A 294 -10.63 -6.41 6.96
N GLU A 295 -10.41 -6.44 8.26
CA GLU A 295 -10.39 -7.67 9.03
C GLU A 295 -11.49 -7.66 10.07
N CYS A 296 -12.10 -8.81 10.28
CA CYS A 296 -13.03 -8.99 11.38
C CYS A 296 -12.80 -10.32 12.09
N ARG A 297 -12.99 -10.31 13.39
CA ARG A 297 -13.03 -11.49 14.23
C ARG A 297 -14.41 -11.62 14.84
N VAL A 298 -14.99 -12.81 14.75
CA VAL A 298 -16.22 -13.11 15.48
C VAL A 298 -15.95 -14.17 16.53
N THR A 299 -16.45 -13.92 17.76
CA THR A 299 -16.44 -14.90 18.83
C THR A 299 -17.88 -15.30 19.15
N TYR A 300 -18.17 -16.57 19.01
CA TYR A 300 -19.46 -17.17 19.41
C TYR A 300 -19.36 -17.72 20.82
N THR A 301 -20.38 -17.42 21.64
CA THR A 301 -20.50 -17.92 23.01
C THR A 301 -21.80 -18.67 23.19
N GLY A 302 -21.70 -19.94 23.48
CA GLY A 302 -22.78 -20.89 23.69
C GLY A 302 -22.81 -21.44 25.11
N VAL A 303 -23.31 -22.65 25.26
CA VAL A 303 -23.42 -23.36 26.54
C VAL A 303 -22.83 -24.77 26.38
N SER A 304 -21.85 -25.09 27.23
CA SER A 304 -21.23 -26.42 27.25
C SER A 304 -22.19 -27.46 27.84
N ALA A 305 -22.12 -28.67 27.31
CA ALA A 305 -22.83 -29.84 27.84
C ALA A 305 -22.09 -31.13 27.45
N HIS A 306 -22.36 -32.22 28.17
CA HIS A 306 -21.83 -33.53 27.81
C HIS A 306 -22.49 -34.02 26.52
N ALA A 307 -21.71 -34.23 25.47
CA ALA A 307 -22.21 -34.46 24.11
C ALA A 307 -23.07 -35.73 23.97
N SER A 308 -22.90 -36.78 24.81
CA SER A 308 -23.70 -38.01 24.76
C SER A 308 -24.80 -38.09 25.79
N SER A 309 -24.60 -37.56 27.02
CA SER A 309 -25.57 -37.75 28.09
C SER A 309 -26.67 -36.65 28.11
N HIS A 310 -26.32 -35.42 27.87
CA HIS A 310 -27.25 -34.28 27.94
C HIS A 310 -27.02 -33.23 26.82
N PRO A 311 -26.95 -33.64 25.53
CA PRO A 311 -26.65 -32.72 24.42
C PRO A 311 -27.69 -31.59 24.30
N PHE A 312 -28.95 -31.87 24.67
CA PHE A 312 -30.06 -30.90 24.62
C PHE A 312 -29.90 -29.72 25.60
N MET A 313 -29.00 -29.83 26.58
CA MET A 313 -28.69 -28.73 27.53
C MET A 313 -27.66 -27.76 26.95
N GLY A 314 -26.95 -28.16 25.87
CA GLY A 314 -25.90 -27.35 25.24
C GLY A 314 -26.44 -26.36 24.20
N ARG A 315 -25.58 -25.38 23.89
CA ARG A 315 -25.69 -24.50 22.72
C ARG A 315 -24.30 -24.46 22.10
N ASN A 316 -24.17 -25.06 20.92
CA ASN A 316 -22.88 -25.33 20.32
C ASN A 316 -22.33 -24.11 19.56
N ALA A 317 -21.29 -23.47 20.10
CA ALA A 317 -20.64 -22.34 19.46
C ALA A 317 -19.94 -22.74 18.13
N LEU A 318 -19.46 -23.98 18.00
CA LEU A 318 -18.84 -24.47 16.76
C LEU A 318 -19.87 -24.64 15.63
N ASP A 319 -21.13 -24.97 15.94
CA ASP A 319 -22.19 -25.01 14.93
C ASP A 319 -22.38 -23.60 14.31
N ALA A 320 -22.40 -22.55 15.15
CA ALA A 320 -22.45 -21.17 14.64
C ALA A 320 -21.24 -20.84 13.76
N ALA A 321 -20.03 -21.20 14.19
CA ALA A 321 -18.82 -20.98 13.39
C ALA A 321 -18.89 -21.72 12.05
N SER A 322 -19.36 -22.97 12.03
CA SER A 322 -19.54 -23.77 10.82
C SER A 322 -20.58 -23.16 9.89
N LEU A 323 -21.74 -22.72 10.41
CA LEU A 323 -22.79 -22.06 9.64
C LEU A 323 -22.30 -20.74 9.04
N ALA A 324 -21.57 -19.94 9.83
CA ALA A 324 -20.96 -18.70 9.36
C ALA A 324 -19.97 -18.96 8.22
N TYR A 325 -19.07 -19.93 8.37
CA TYR A 325 -18.09 -20.30 7.35
C TYR A 325 -18.75 -20.72 6.03
N GLN A 326 -19.81 -21.53 6.12
CA GLN A 326 -20.62 -21.93 4.96
C GLN A 326 -21.38 -20.74 4.38
N GLY A 327 -22.00 -19.89 5.21
CA GLY A 327 -22.71 -18.71 4.79
C GLY A 327 -21.83 -17.71 4.04
N LEU A 328 -20.58 -17.51 4.49
CA LEU A 328 -19.57 -16.73 3.77
C LEU A 328 -19.24 -17.35 2.41
N GLY A 329 -19.19 -18.69 2.32
CA GLY A 329 -19.03 -19.42 1.07
C GLY A 329 -20.17 -19.17 0.08
N LEU A 330 -21.41 -19.15 0.55
CA LEU A 330 -22.59 -18.83 -0.27
C LEU A 330 -22.62 -17.35 -0.67
N LEU A 331 -22.22 -16.46 0.22
CA LEU A 331 -22.15 -15.01 -0.05
C LEU A 331 -21.23 -14.70 -1.25
N ARG A 332 -20.14 -15.46 -1.45
CA ARG A 332 -19.21 -15.30 -2.57
C ARG A 332 -19.86 -15.37 -3.95
N GLN A 333 -21.04 -16.01 -4.07
CA GLN A 333 -21.77 -16.11 -5.34
C GLN A 333 -22.42 -14.78 -5.77
N GLN A 334 -22.67 -13.87 -4.84
CA GLN A 334 -23.40 -12.63 -5.05
C GLN A 334 -22.58 -11.38 -4.67
N ILE A 335 -21.26 -11.44 -4.82
CA ILE A 335 -20.35 -10.29 -4.68
C ILE A 335 -19.65 -9.99 -6.01
N PRO A 336 -19.19 -8.76 -6.25
CA PRO A 336 -18.38 -8.43 -7.42
C PRO A 336 -17.17 -9.36 -7.58
N GLY A 337 -16.79 -9.66 -8.83
CA GLY A 337 -15.65 -10.55 -9.12
C GLY A 337 -14.30 -10.04 -8.59
N SER A 338 -14.19 -8.75 -8.30
CA SER A 338 -13.02 -8.11 -7.66
C SER A 338 -13.00 -8.27 -6.14
N ASP A 339 -14.14 -8.57 -5.52
CA ASP A 339 -14.22 -8.70 -4.07
C ASP A 339 -13.72 -10.08 -3.61
N ARG A 340 -13.20 -10.12 -2.39
CA ARG A 340 -12.67 -11.35 -1.77
C ARG A 340 -13.14 -11.48 -0.35
N ILE A 341 -13.45 -12.73 0.04
CA ILE A 341 -13.72 -13.12 1.43
C ILE A 341 -12.86 -14.34 1.73
N HIS A 342 -11.98 -14.23 2.71
CA HIS A 342 -11.23 -15.35 3.26
C HIS A 342 -11.52 -15.47 4.74
N ALA A 343 -11.62 -16.70 5.24
CA ALA A 343 -11.89 -16.96 6.65
C ALA A 343 -11.17 -18.22 7.11
N ILE A 344 -10.83 -18.25 8.39
CA ILE A 344 -10.40 -19.45 9.11
C ILE A 344 -11.23 -19.59 10.38
N ILE A 345 -11.44 -20.82 10.85
CA ILE A 345 -11.90 -21.10 12.21
C ILE A 345 -10.63 -21.20 13.05
N ASP A 346 -10.37 -20.21 13.88
CA ASP A 346 -9.16 -20.15 14.72
C ASP A 346 -9.37 -20.79 16.11
N ARG A 347 -10.64 -20.97 16.52
CA ARG A 347 -11.01 -21.77 17.69
C ARG A 347 -12.29 -22.57 17.41
N GLY A 348 -12.25 -23.92 17.57
CA GLY A 348 -13.35 -24.80 17.26
C GLY A 348 -13.79 -25.75 18.41
N GLY A 349 -13.31 -25.52 19.63
CA GLY A 349 -13.59 -26.39 20.79
C GLY A 349 -12.35 -27.13 21.28
N GLU A 350 -12.54 -27.98 22.30
CA GLU A 350 -11.42 -28.62 23.03
C GLU A 350 -11.45 -30.16 22.94
N ALA A 351 -12.64 -30.76 22.98
CA ALA A 351 -12.79 -32.21 22.95
C ALA A 351 -14.12 -32.63 22.32
N PRO A 352 -14.18 -33.76 21.56
CA PRO A 352 -15.38 -34.19 20.84
C PRO A 352 -16.54 -34.67 21.74
N ASN A 353 -16.26 -34.97 22.99
CA ASN A 353 -17.29 -35.37 23.98
C ASN A 353 -17.85 -34.18 24.79
N LEU A 354 -17.44 -32.95 24.46
CA LEU A 354 -17.89 -31.73 25.10
C LEU A 354 -18.47 -30.79 24.02
N ILE A 355 -19.69 -30.33 24.18
CA ILE A 355 -20.25 -29.29 23.31
C ILE A 355 -19.47 -27.99 23.52
N PRO A 356 -18.84 -27.42 22.45
CA PRO A 356 -18.04 -26.21 22.58
C PRO A 356 -18.84 -25.02 23.05
N ALA A 357 -18.42 -24.42 24.17
CA ALA A 357 -19.01 -23.18 24.67
C ALA A 357 -18.47 -21.93 23.93
N THR A 358 -17.33 -22.05 23.28
CA THR A 358 -16.70 -20.94 22.55
C THR A 358 -16.14 -21.41 21.23
N ALA A 359 -16.38 -20.64 20.17
CA ALA A 359 -15.72 -20.80 18.87
C ALA A 359 -15.49 -19.44 18.24
N SER A 360 -14.47 -19.32 17.37
CA SER A 360 -14.20 -18.06 16.70
C SER A 360 -13.73 -18.25 15.26
N LEU A 361 -14.02 -17.23 14.42
CA LEU A 361 -13.47 -17.10 13.08
C LEU A 361 -12.67 -15.81 12.98
N HIS A 362 -11.62 -15.86 12.16
CA HIS A 362 -10.91 -14.68 11.67
C HIS A 362 -11.17 -14.56 10.17
N ILE A 363 -11.59 -13.37 9.74
CA ILE A 363 -12.11 -13.12 8.39
C ILE A 363 -11.38 -11.90 7.83
N ASN A 364 -10.92 -12.03 6.57
CA ASN A 364 -10.33 -10.95 5.79
C ASN A 364 -11.22 -10.71 4.57
N ILE A 365 -11.62 -9.46 4.35
CA ILE A 365 -12.37 -9.04 3.18
C ILE A 365 -11.60 -7.99 2.40
N ARG A 366 -11.72 -8.04 1.07
CA ARG A 366 -11.09 -7.09 0.17
C ARG A 366 -12.05 -6.64 -0.91
N SER A 367 -11.92 -5.38 -1.35
CA SER A 367 -12.72 -4.82 -2.43
C SER A 367 -11.96 -3.73 -3.18
N LYS A 368 -12.24 -3.60 -4.48
CA LYS A 368 -11.63 -2.59 -5.35
C LYS A 368 -12.12 -1.17 -5.06
N HIS A 369 -13.31 -1.02 -4.48
CA HIS A 369 -13.94 0.28 -4.26
C HIS A 369 -14.38 0.44 -2.80
N ALA A 370 -14.23 1.64 -2.24
CA ALA A 370 -14.61 1.90 -0.86
C ALA A 370 -16.11 1.65 -0.58
N PRO A 371 -17.06 2.05 -1.45
CA PRO A 371 -18.47 1.73 -1.24
C PRO A 371 -18.77 0.23 -1.25
N THR A 372 -18.12 -0.55 -2.13
CA THR A 372 -18.29 -2.01 -2.15
C THR A 372 -17.67 -2.69 -0.95
N LEU A 373 -16.53 -2.19 -0.44
CA LEU A 373 -15.92 -2.68 0.79
C LEU A 373 -16.86 -2.47 2.00
N ARG A 374 -17.51 -1.29 2.08
CA ARG A 374 -18.50 -1.00 3.12
C ARG A 374 -19.72 -1.91 3.01
N ALA A 375 -20.28 -2.07 1.81
CA ALA A 375 -21.41 -2.96 1.57
C ALA A 375 -21.07 -4.43 1.89
N LEU A 376 -19.86 -4.88 1.51
CA LEU A 376 -19.39 -6.23 1.81
C LEU A 376 -19.22 -6.46 3.32
N SER A 377 -18.71 -5.46 4.06
CA SER A 377 -18.57 -5.53 5.52
C SER A 377 -19.93 -5.79 6.19
N ARG A 378 -20.97 -5.05 5.79
CA ARG A 378 -22.33 -5.22 6.33
C ARG A 378 -22.89 -6.61 6.02
N ARG A 379 -22.74 -7.09 4.79
CA ARG A 379 -23.22 -8.42 4.38
C ARG A 379 -22.50 -9.56 5.10
N VAL A 380 -21.21 -9.42 5.33
CA VAL A 380 -20.44 -10.38 6.15
C VAL A 380 -21.00 -10.40 7.57
N GLU A 381 -21.19 -9.25 8.18
CA GLU A 381 -21.75 -9.15 9.54
C GLU A 381 -23.16 -9.74 9.66
N GLU A 382 -24.02 -9.55 8.64
CA GLU A 382 -25.35 -10.17 8.58
C GLU A 382 -25.27 -11.72 8.56
N VAL A 383 -24.30 -12.28 7.83
CA VAL A 383 -24.05 -13.73 7.84
C VAL A 383 -23.63 -14.21 9.23
N LEU A 384 -22.72 -13.47 9.90
CA LEU A 384 -22.24 -13.83 11.24
C LEU A 384 -23.37 -13.78 12.28
N ARG A 385 -24.23 -12.76 12.21
CA ARG A 385 -25.43 -12.65 13.06
C ARG A 385 -26.43 -13.78 12.81
N GLY A 386 -26.70 -14.07 11.52
CA GLY A 386 -27.61 -15.15 11.13
C GLY A 386 -27.15 -16.51 11.66
N ALA A 387 -25.86 -16.78 11.61
CA ALA A 387 -25.28 -18.02 12.15
C ALA A 387 -25.46 -18.14 13.67
N ALA A 388 -25.25 -17.04 14.41
CA ALA A 388 -25.48 -17.01 15.86
C ALA A 388 -26.96 -17.33 16.21
N LEU A 389 -27.89 -16.69 15.47
CA LEU A 389 -29.33 -16.91 15.65
C LEU A 389 -29.72 -18.36 15.36
N MET A 390 -29.23 -18.96 14.27
CA MET A 390 -29.51 -20.34 13.90
C MET A 390 -29.00 -21.35 14.93
N ALA A 391 -27.84 -21.10 15.53
CA ALA A 391 -27.25 -21.97 16.56
C ALA A 391 -27.76 -21.68 17.98
N GLY A 392 -28.53 -20.60 18.19
CA GLY A 392 -29.02 -20.18 19.49
C GLY A 392 -27.92 -19.73 20.46
N VAL A 393 -26.88 -19.07 19.94
CA VAL A 393 -25.72 -18.58 20.69
C VAL A 393 -25.59 -17.05 20.55
N SER A 394 -24.79 -16.42 21.42
CA SER A 394 -24.43 -15.01 21.24
C SER A 394 -23.20 -14.87 20.33
N ALA A 395 -23.05 -13.69 19.71
CA ALA A 395 -21.89 -13.34 18.90
C ALA A 395 -21.35 -11.96 19.29
N GLU A 396 -20.04 -11.85 19.34
CA GLU A 396 -19.31 -10.60 19.41
C GLU A 396 -18.46 -10.47 18.15
N VAL A 397 -18.69 -9.42 17.36
CA VAL A 397 -17.98 -9.13 16.11
C VAL A 397 -17.10 -7.91 16.34
N THR A 398 -15.80 -8.08 16.15
CA THR A 398 -14.80 -7.02 16.28
C THR A 398 -14.20 -6.75 14.92
N TRP A 399 -14.31 -5.52 14.43
CA TRP A 399 -13.72 -5.05 13.18
C TRP A 399 -12.43 -4.28 13.42
N ASP A 400 -11.50 -4.43 12.48
CA ASP A 400 -10.30 -3.60 12.35
C ASP A 400 -9.45 -3.58 13.64
N GLY A 401 -9.06 -4.74 14.11
CA GLY A 401 -8.09 -4.88 15.20
C GLY A 401 -6.73 -4.26 14.87
N SER A 402 -6.35 -4.23 13.58
CA SER A 402 -5.36 -3.33 12.98
C SER A 402 -6.09 -2.39 12.03
N PRO A 403 -5.58 -1.17 11.76
CA PRO A 403 -6.25 -0.24 10.87
C PRO A 403 -6.52 -0.86 9.48
N MET A 404 -7.72 -0.59 8.96
CA MET A 404 -8.07 -1.01 7.60
C MET A 404 -7.22 -0.29 6.56
N THR A 405 -7.05 -0.91 5.40
CA THR A 405 -6.52 -0.23 4.22
C THR A 405 -7.64 0.07 3.23
N MET A 406 -7.65 1.29 2.71
CA MET A 406 -8.61 1.73 1.70
C MET A 406 -8.10 1.41 0.28
N PRO A 407 -8.98 1.27 -0.72
CA PRO A 407 -8.53 1.10 -2.10
C PRO A 407 -7.86 2.39 -2.60
N VAL A 408 -6.79 2.24 -3.39
CA VAL A 408 -6.11 3.40 -3.98
C VAL A 408 -6.99 4.07 -5.02
N ARG A 409 -7.07 5.39 -4.94
CA ARG A 409 -7.73 6.25 -5.91
C ARG A 409 -6.70 7.08 -6.67
N THR A 410 -6.23 6.52 -7.78
CA THR A 410 -5.15 7.11 -8.59
C THR A 410 -5.58 8.42 -9.24
N ASN A 411 -4.77 9.47 -9.11
CA ASN A 411 -4.95 10.75 -9.79
C ASN A 411 -4.42 10.68 -11.22
N GLY A 412 -5.32 10.65 -12.21
CA GLY A 412 -4.97 10.47 -13.61
C GLY A 412 -4.07 11.57 -14.20
N PRO A 413 -4.26 12.86 -13.91
CA PRO A 413 -3.34 13.93 -14.32
C PRO A 413 -1.90 13.75 -13.82
N LEU A 414 -1.69 13.46 -12.53
CA LEU A 414 -0.36 13.15 -11.97
C LEU A 414 0.26 11.90 -12.62
N LEU A 415 -0.54 10.87 -12.82
CA LEU A 415 -0.10 9.64 -13.48
C LEU A 415 0.44 9.88 -14.90
N LYS A 416 -0.15 10.80 -15.66
CA LYS A 416 0.36 11.17 -16.99
C LYS A 416 1.77 11.76 -16.92
N ARG A 417 2.07 12.55 -15.89
CA ARG A 417 3.41 13.13 -15.67
C ARG A 417 4.40 12.03 -15.31
N TRP A 418 4.01 11.08 -14.46
CA TRP A 418 4.82 9.89 -14.20
C TRP A 418 5.14 9.11 -15.47
N VAL A 419 4.16 8.81 -16.30
CA VAL A 419 4.40 8.08 -17.56
C VAL A 419 5.34 8.87 -18.49
N ALA A 420 5.22 10.19 -18.54
CA ALA A 420 6.11 11.04 -19.33
C ALA A 420 7.57 10.96 -18.82
N SER A 421 7.78 11.06 -17.51
CA SER A 421 9.10 10.97 -16.90
C SER A 421 9.75 9.61 -17.13
N GLN A 422 8.97 8.53 -17.03
CA GLN A 422 9.50 7.17 -17.26
C GLN A 422 9.91 6.96 -18.73
N ARG A 423 9.19 7.56 -19.67
CA ARG A 423 9.58 7.54 -21.10
C ARG A 423 10.88 8.30 -21.36
N ALA A 424 11.12 9.40 -20.65
CA ALA A 424 12.36 10.16 -20.76
C ALA A 424 13.60 9.35 -20.36
N VAL A 425 13.46 8.41 -19.41
CA VAL A 425 14.53 7.47 -19.03
C VAL A 425 14.49 6.13 -19.81
N GLY A 426 13.63 6.05 -20.85
CA GLY A 426 13.56 4.90 -21.75
C GLY A 426 12.73 3.72 -21.23
N ARG A 427 11.90 3.93 -20.18
CA ARG A 427 10.90 2.97 -19.72
C ARG A 427 9.57 3.18 -20.42
N HIS A 428 8.78 2.14 -20.52
CA HIS A 428 7.49 2.18 -21.20
C HIS A 428 6.41 1.54 -20.32
N PRO A 429 5.91 2.25 -19.29
CA PRO A 429 4.90 1.70 -18.40
C PRO A 429 3.65 1.24 -19.17
N TYR A 430 3.21 0.03 -18.89
CA TYR A 430 1.98 -0.51 -19.44
C TYR A 430 0.79 0.33 -18.96
N PRO A 431 -0.24 0.50 -19.81
CA PRO A 431 -1.40 1.29 -19.45
C PRO A 431 -2.24 0.62 -18.36
N PRO A 432 -3.11 1.39 -17.65
CA PRO A 432 -4.09 0.84 -16.72
C PRO A 432 -4.92 -0.29 -17.33
N GLY A 433 -5.17 -1.35 -16.55
CA GLY A 433 -5.94 -2.52 -16.98
C GLY A 433 -5.13 -3.58 -17.74
N THR A 434 -3.81 -3.45 -17.84
CA THR A 434 -2.93 -4.50 -18.38
C THR A 434 -2.89 -5.72 -17.44
N VAL A 435 -2.78 -5.48 -16.13
CA VAL A 435 -2.93 -6.52 -15.11
C VAL A 435 -4.38 -6.61 -14.68
N SER A 436 -4.88 -7.83 -14.51
CA SER A 436 -6.27 -8.03 -14.08
C SER A 436 -6.51 -7.48 -12.68
N ASP A 437 -7.63 -6.78 -12.48
CA ASP A 437 -8.08 -6.32 -11.16
C ASP A 437 -8.28 -7.46 -10.14
N THR A 438 -8.32 -8.70 -10.61
CA THR A 438 -8.43 -9.89 -9.74
C THR A 438 -7.09 -10.36 -9.19
N LEU A 439 -5.98 -9.83 -9.71
CA LEU A 439 -4.60 -10.10 -9.25
C LEU A 439 -4.03 -8.94 -8.43
N ALA A 440 -4.90 -8.16 -7.80
CA ALA A 440 -4.54 -6.96 -7.06
C ALA A 440 -4.16 -7.26 -5.62
N ALA A 441 -3.15 -6.54 -5.12
CA ALA A 441 -2.74 -6.49 -3.73
C ALA A 441 -3.48 -5.38 -2.97
N SER A 442 -3.12 -5.14 -1.71
CA SER A 442 -3.60 -4.01 -0.89
C SER A 442 -2.39 -3.19 -0.44
N THR A 443 -2.57 -1.90 -0.21
CA THR A 443 -1.58 -0.99 0.36
C THR A 443 -2.28 0.08 1.20
N ASP A 444 -1.62 0.56 2.23
CA ASP A 444 -2.13 1.65 3.06
C ASP A 444 -1.99 3.04 2.40
N PHE A 445 -1.32 3.13 1.22
CA PHE A 445 -1.39 4.33 0.37
C PHE A 445 -2.83 4.65 -0.08
N GLY A 446 -3.72 3.66 -0.08
CA GLY A 446 -5.15 3.88 -0.30
C GLY A 446 -5.74 4.89 0.69
N ASN A 447 -5.33 4.83 1.95
CA ASN A 447 -5.78 5.75 3.00
C ASN A 447 -5.28 7.19 2.76
N VAL A 448 -4.12 7.35 2.14
CA VAL A 448 -3.58 8.65 1.71
C VAL A 448 -4.33 9.16 0.48
N SER A 449 -4.46 8.33 -0.56
CA SER A 449 -5.06 8.72 -1.86
C SER A 449 -6.55 9.06 -1.80
N LEU A 450 -7.23 8.70 -0.70
CA LEU A 450 -8.60 9.12 -0.42
C LEU A 450 -8.68 10.44 0.36
N ARG A 451 -7.59 10.91 0.96
CA ARG A 451 -7.51 12.20 1.65
C ARG A 451 -6.97 13.30 0.74
N VAL A 452 -5.98 12.98 -0.08
CA VAL A 452 -5.33 13.91 -1.00
C VAL A 452 -5.11 13.27 -2.38
N PRO A 453 -5.02 14.05 -3.48
CA PRO A 453 -4.64 13.54 -4.79
C PRO A 453 -3.32 12.77 -4.74
N GLY A 454 -3.24 11.57 -5.36
CA GLY A 454 -1.99 10.82 -5.31
C GLY A 454 -1.83 9.79 -6.42
N ILE A 455 -0.61 9.25 -6.54
CA ILE A 455 -0.24 8.15 -7.43
C ILE A 455 0.64 7.12 -6.74
N HIS A 456 0.47 5.86 -7.14
CA HIS A 456 1.25 4.71 -6.67
C HIS A 456 1.52 3.74 -7.84
N PRO A 457 2.27 4.17 -8.86
CA PRO A 457 2.60 3.34 -10.01
C PRO A 457 3.57 2.22 -9.66
N LEU A 458 3.69 1.24 -10.57
CA LEU A 458 4.60 0.11 -10.43
C LEU A 458 5.83 0.28 -11.32
N ILE A 459 7.02 -0.07 -10.77
CA ILE A 459 8.28 -0.07 -11.49
C ILE A 459 8.91 -1.47 -11.53
N GLY A 460 9.31 -1.93 -12.72
CA GLY A 460 9.89 -3.24 -12.93
C GLY A 460 11.32 -3.34 -12.41
N ILE A 461 11.55 -4.31 -11.50
CA ILE A 461 12.88 -4.62 -10.93
C ILE A 461 13.22 -6.11 -10.98
N ALA A 462 12.27 -6.96 -11.31
CA ALA A 462 12.42 -8.42 -11.24
C ALA A 462 12.12 -9.06 -12.60
N PRO A 463 12.56 -10.31 -12.84
CA PRO A 463 12.17 -11.07 -14.03
C PRO A 463 10.64 -11.24 -14.11
N GLU A 464 10.13 -11.33 -15.36
CA GLU A 464 8.72 -11.52 -15.63
C GLU A 464 8.15 -12.74 -14.88
N GLY A 465 7.00 -12.56 -14.22
CA GLY A 465 6.33 -13.60 -13.48
C GLY A 465 6.84 -13.82 -12.05
N THR A 466 7.83 -13.05 -11.60
CA THR A 466 8.30 -13.11 -10.20
C THR A 466 7.26 -12.48 -9.27
N GLY A 467 6.64 -13.30 -8.43
CA GLY A 467 5.64 -12.83 -7.44
C GLY A 467 6.29 -12.08 -6.29
N MET A 468 5.66 -11.00 -5.84
CA MET A 468 5.99 -10.37 -4.56
C MET A 468 5.75 -11.35 -3.39
N HIS A 469 6.33 -11.09 -2.23
CA HIS A 469 6.27 -11.93 -1.02
C HIS A 469 6.90 -13.32 -1.22
N THR A 470 7.91 -13.39 -2.11
CA THR A 470 8.72 -14.60 -2.35
C THR A 470 10.20 -14.31 -2.13
N GLU A 471 10.97 -15.37 -1.85
CA GLU A 471 12.44 -15.28 -1.77
C GLU A 471 13.05 -14.80 -3.08
N GLN A 472 12.46 -15.18 -4.23
CA GLN A 472 12.92 -14.74 -5.56
C GLN A 472 12.76 -13.23 -5.72
N PHE A 473 11.69 -12.65 -5.22
CA PHE A 473 11.51 -11.19 -5.28
C PHE A 473 12.44 -10.47 -4.31
N ALA A 474 12.67 -11.04 -3.12
CA ALA A 474 13.66 -10.50 -2.18
C ALA A 474 15.06 -10.48 -2.78
N LEU A 475 15.48 -11.53 -3.50
CA LEU A 475 16.74 -11.55 -4.24
C LEU A 475 16.76 -10.51 -5.35
N ALA A 476 15.66 -10.34 -6.08
CA ALA A 476 15.56 -9.35 -7.16
C ALA A 476 15.67 -7.90 -6.63
N ALA A 477 15.22 -7.62 -5.42
CA ALA A 477 15.26 -6.30 -4.78
C ALA A 477 16.69 -5.79 -4.47
N ASN A 478 17.73 -6.59 -4.71
CA ASN A 478 19.15 -6.21 -4.52
C ASN A 478 20.01 -6.37 -5.80
N THR A 479 19.38 -6.46 -6.96
CA THR A 479 20.07 -6.61 -8.25
C THR A 479 20.43 -5.26 -8.87
N PRO A 480 21.28 -5.21 -9.89
CA PRO A 480 21.49 -4.00 -10.70
C PRO A 480 20.19 -3.45 -11.31
N GLU A 481 19.23 -4.31 -11.62
CA GLU A 481 17.91 -3.94 -12.14
C GLU A 481 17.08 -3.21 -11.05
N ALA A 482 17.17 -3.64 -9.79
CA ALA A 482 16.53 -2.96 -8.66
C ALA A 482 17.14 -1.57 -8.46
N VAL A 483 18.47 -1.44 -8.51
CA VAL A 483 19.16 -0.14 -8.45
C VAL A 483 18.70 0.76 -9.59
N ALA A 484 18.70 0.24 -10.83
CA ALA A 484 18.24 1.00 -11.99
C ALA A 484 16.76 1.44 -11.83
N GLY A 485 15.92 0.55 -11.30
CA GLY A 485 14.52 0.86 -10.98
C GLY A 485 14.37 1.97 -9.95
N ALA A 486 15.14 1.91 -8.86
CA ALA A 486 15.14 2.94 -7.83
C ALA A 486 15.54 4.33 -8.36
N LEU A 487 16.61 4.41 -9.18
CA LEU A 487 17.08 5.66 -9.76
C LEU A 487 16.10 6.24 -10.79
N ASP A 488 15.53 5.39 -11.65
CA ASP A 488 14.52 5.81 -12.63
C ASP A 488 13.23 6.28 -11.93
N ALA A 489 12.85 5.61 -10.83
CA ALA A 489 11.73 6.00 -10.01
C ALA A 489 11.99 7.31 -9.26
N ALA A 490 13.20 7.51 -8.72
CA ALA A 490 13.59 8.76 -8.08
C ALA A 490 13.43 9.94 -9.05
N PHE A 491 13.92 9.80 -10.28
CA PHE A 491 13.72 10.82 -11.31
C PHE A 491 12.24 11.04 -11.60
N GLY A 492 11.45 9.97 -11.71
CA GLY A 492 10.03 10.06 -11.97
C GLY A 492 9.25 10.81 -10.88
N LEU A 493 9.54 10.52 -9.61
CA LEU A 493 8.90 11.21 -8.47
C LEU A 493 9.32 12.69 -8.42
N ALA A 494 10.61 13.00 -8.57
CA ALA A 494 11.10 14.37 -8.59
C ALA A 494 10.51 15.19 -9.76
N PHE A 495 10.42 14.58 -10.95
CA PHE A 495 9.80 15.18 -12.14
C PHE A 495 8.33 15.51 -11.88
N VAL A 496 7.55 14.58 -11.32
CA VAL A 496 6.14 14.83 -10.99
C VAL A 496 5.99 15.93 -9.95
N ALA A 497 6.88 15.95 -8.95
CA ALA A 497 6.86 16.97 -7.90
C ALA A 497 7.10 18.37 -8.48
N VAL A 498 8.13 18.57 -9.32
CA VAL A 498 8.39 19.85 -9.97
C VAL A 498 7.22 20.26 -10.87
N ASP A 499 6.73 19.35 -11.74
CA ASP A 499 5.59 19.64 -12.61
C ASP A 499 4.38 20.14 -11.82
N TYR A 500 4.08 19.48 -10.70
CA TYR A 500 2.95 19.85 -9.84
C TYR A 500 3.14 21.20 -9.17
N LEU A 501 4.36 21.53 -8.77
CA LEU A 501 4.67 22.81 -8.09
C LEU A 501 4.70 24.01 -9.06
N VAL A 502 5.16 23.84 -10.30
CA VAL A 502 5.34 24.95 -11.24
C VAL A 502 4.18 25.15 -12.22
N ASP A 503 3.36 24.13 -12.48
CA ASP A 503 2.29 24.18 -13.49
C ASP A 503 0.92 24.36 -12.79
N ASP A 504 0.40 25.59 -12.79
CA ASP A 504 -0.89 25.93 -12.17
C ASP A 504 -2.07 25.22 -12.86
N GLU A 505 -1.99 25.00 -14.17
CA GLU A 505 -3.05 24.27 -14.89
C GLU A 505 -3.03 22.79 -14.52
N LEU A 506 -1.85 22.20 -14.37
CA LEU A 506 -1.74 20.84 -13.86
C LEU A 506 -2.35 20.71 -12.45
N ALA A 507 -1.99 21.63 -11.55
CA ALA A 507 -2.51 21.60 -10.18
C ALA A 507 -4.04 21.74 -10.16
N ARG A 508 -4.58 22.63 -10.98
CA ARG A 508 -6.04 22.80 -11.15
C ARG A 508 -6.71 21.53 -11.64
N VAL A 509 -6.18 20.87 -12.68
CA VAL A 509 -6.80 19.65 -13.21
C VAL A 509 -6.60 18.45 -12.27
N VAL A 510 -5.51 18.40 -11.49
CA VAL A 510 -5.27 17.41 -10.42
C VAL A 510 -6.36 17.53 -9.37
N ARG A 511 -6.61 18.75 -8.89
CA ARG A 511 -7.65 19.02 -7.88
C ARG A 511 -9.04 18.70 -8.42
N THR A 512 -9.37 19.19 -9.62
CA THR A 512 -10.67 18.91 -10.25
C THR A 512 -10.92 17.40 -10.40
N HIS A 513 -9.91 16.65 -10.88
CA HIS A 513 -10.04 15.20 -11.02
C HIS A 513 -10.27 14.50 -9.67
N PHE A 514 -9.64 14.99 -8.60
CA PHE A 514 -9.82 14.45 -7.26
C PHE A 514 -11.23 14.73 -6.72
N GLU A 515 -11.73 15.95 -6.87
CA GLU A 515 -13.08 16.33 -6.43
C GLU A 515 -14.16 15.59 -7.21
N GLU A 516 -14.03 15.46 -8.53
CA GLU A 516 -14.95 14.68 -9.38
C GLU A 516 -14.97 13.19 -9.05
N ALA A 517 -13.87 12.67 -8.48
CA ALA A 517 -13.78 11.31 -7.99
C ALA A 517 -14.32 11.13 -6.55
N GLY A 518 -14.93 12.16 -5.98
CA GLY A 518 -15.55 12.13 -4.65
C GLY A 518 -14.83 12.93 -3.56
N GLY A 519 -13.76 13.65 -3.90
CA GLY A 519 -13.03 14.52 -2.97
C GLY A 519 -12.39 13.79 -1.79
N ALA A 520 -12.06 14.52 -0.74
CA ALA A 520 -11.48 13.96 0.48
C ALA A 520 -12.52 13.11 1.24
N VAL A 521 -12.09 11.96 1.74
CA VAL A 521 -12.92 11.02 2.49
C VAL A 521 -12.45 11.00 3.95
N ASP A 522 -13.39 11.10 4.87
CA ASP A 522 -13.15 10.74 6.26
C ASP A 522 -12.97 9.22 6.36
N VAL A 523 -11.72 8.77 6.32
CA VAL A 523 -11.38 7.34 6.31
C VAL A 523 -11.72 6.70 7.65
N GLU A 524 -11.52 7.40 8.76
CA GLU A 524 -11.79 6.88 10.11
C GLU A 524 -13.29 6.68 10.33
N GLY A 525 -14.10 7.68 9.96
CA GLY A 525 -15.56 7.63 10.08
C GLY A 525 -16.26 6.81 8.99
N TYR A 526 -15.55 6.37 7.94
CA TYR A 526 -16.18 5.78 6.75
C TYR A 526 -17.02 4.54 7.03
N PHE A 527 -16.66 3.74 8.01
CA PHE A 527 -17.36 2.51 8.38
C PHE A 527 -18.19 2.64 9.67
N ALA A 528 -18.21 3.80 10.30
CA ALA A 528 -18.94 4.02 11.57
C ALA A 528 -20.45 4.15 11.41
N GLY A 529 -20.99 4.10 10.18
CA GLY A 529 -22.42 4.29 9.85
C GLY A 529 -23.20 3.02 9.53
#